data_d39ec927463fbffdbd60c47f7a98b996
#
_entry.id   d39ec927463fbffdbd60c47f7a98b996
#
_cell.length_a   1.000
_cell.length_b   1.000
_cell.length_c   1.000
_cell.angle_alpha   90.00
_cell.angle_beta   90.00
_cell.angle_gamma   90.00
#
_symmetry.space_group_name_H-M   'P 1'
#
loop_
_entity.id
_entity.type
_entity.pdbx_description
1 polymer ?
#
loop_
_entity_poly.entity_id
_entity_poly.type
_entity_poly.pdbx_seq_one_letter_code
_entity_poly.pdbx_strand_id
1 'polypeptide(L)'
;MVIKADIALRDLSFEPSWNDGHVKVGNSRITPYAHDSLETLLVRATDQWFVIVRERQASSHQLSVTPRGAFIPEHVDDAEFHRLYQECVLWPLDYIMVEVARAGHRVRIRAGVLGSVPVYCRATDDRVTVSWDSGDLASGPVAIDAEIASHRLALHTIYSARQLCVGITMLTERASLHVEPGRATYRYPEPVAESFPSEDLAERDVLQAFSDALHRAVSMRPLAKGGTSIELSGGMDSATVATTLAMHGEGIASKGILLDGAVRAPQVERRTAIVRRLNLLDDTVDITSYPPELDLAVTPDRPYGFYRDFYLEACSALWSSASAQGRHVLFTGIGGDELFPAYASEMRTGGIENPEWVHQSSVHAESLMTPRALNAARSLRTFDAPVSPVPTTSLLAQACRSSDLLHHSQWPVNPLSDPRLVAFCHRLPKDSRRGREVMRQYLQSHLGSDVFARGYVKETFADVLPPLVSQHAKSLARQLDECALADLGLVNRQAVLDLLLKVVETRAHSPTSAFASFLSLERFARQASS
;
A
#
# COMPACT_ATOMS: atom_id res chain seq x y z
N MET A 1 -3.36 8.80 -3.78
CA MET A 1 -3.25 10.09 -3.20
C MET A 1 -4.58 10.65 -2.81
N VAL A 2 -4.73 11.67 -2.01
CA VAL A 2 -5.57 11.62 -0.85
C VAL A 2 -6.60 12.72 -0.92
N ILE A 3 -7.76 12.40 -1.46
CA ILE A 3 -8.94 13.26 -1.46
C ILE A 3 -10.16 12.48 -0.96
N LYS A 4 -11.10 13.19 -0.38
CA LYS A 4 -12.50 12.77 -0.29
C LYS A 4 -13.32 13.72 -1.13
N ALA A 5 -14.15 13.20 -2.03
CA ALA A 5 -14.97 14.02 -2.89
C ALA A 5 -16.36 13.43 -3.05
N ASP A 6 -17.34 14.33 -3.12
CA ASP A 6 -18.72 14.02 -3.49
C ASP A 6 -19.16 15.04 -4.53
N ILE A 7 -19.27 14.60 -5.77
CA ILE A 7 -19.45 15.45 -6.95
C ILE A 7 -20.72 15.05 -7.68
N ALA A 8 -21.74 15.92 -7.63
CA ALA A 8 -22.92 15.81 -8.49
C ALA A 8 -22.61 16.44 -9.86
N LEU A 9 -22.81 15.72 -10.96
CA LEU A 9 -22.43 16.19 -12.30
C LEU A 9 -23.14 17.49 -12.70
N ARG A 10 -24.37 17.71 -12.23
CA ARG A 10 -25.12 18.98 -12.44
C ARG A 10 -24.40 20.20 -11.84
N ASP A 11 -23.62 20.01 -10.79
CA ASP A 11 -22.93 21.12 -10.12
C ASP A 11 -21.68 21.58 -10.90
N LEU A 12 -21.22 20.82 -11.87
CA LEU A 12 -20.02 21.14 -12.66
C LEU A 12 -20.18 22.40 -13.54
N SER A 13 -21.40 22.91 -13.71
CA SER A 13 -21.66 24.20 -14.35
C SER A 13 -21.24 25.39 -13.48
N PHE A 14 -21.13 25.22 -12.16
CA PHE A 14 -20.76 26.30 -11.25
C PHE A 14 -19.24 26.50 -11.21
N GLU A 15 -18.82 27.71 -10.83
CA GLU A 15 -17.43 28.03 -10.58
C GLU A 15 -16.90 27.31 -9.31
N PRO A 16 -15.72 26.68 -9.38
CA PRO A 16 -15.08 26.16 -8.19
C PRO A 16 -14.52 27.30 -7.34
N SER A 17 -14.67 27.17 -6.03
CA SER A 17 -14.11 28.10 -5.05
C SER A 17 -13.38 27.32 -3.96
N TRP A 18 -12.29 27.90 -3.45
CA TRP A 18 -11.60 27.37 -2.29
C TRP A 18 -12.20 27.95 -1.01
N ASN A 19 -12.65 27.12 -0.12
CA ASN A 19 -13.24 27.54 1.14
C ASN A 19 -12.92 26.54 2.26
N ASP A 20 -12.40 27.02 3.39
CA ASP A 20 -12.12 26.22 4.60
C ASP A 20 -11.41 24.87 4.35
N GLY A 21 -10.39 24.87 3.49
CA GLY A 21 -9.59 23.68 3.22
C GLY A 21 -10.21 22.69 2.22
N HIS A 22 -11.26 23.09 1.47
CA HIS A 22 -11.85 22.28 0.43
C HIS A 22 -12.25 23.09 -0.80
N VAL A 23 -12.37 22.42 -1.94
CA VAL A 23 -12.96 22.99 -3.16
C VAL A 23 -14.46 22.75 -3.12
N LYS A 24 -15.23 23.82 -3.23
CA LYS A 24 -16.70 23.81 -3.33
C LYS A 24 -17.13 24.15 -4.76
N VAL A 25 -18.07 23.37 -5.30
CA VAL A 25 -18.65 23.56 -6.64
C VAL A 25 -20.16 23.31 -6.52
N GLY A 26 -20.97 24.38 -6.46
CA GLY A 26 -22.38 24.22 -6.13
C GLY A 26 -22.59 23.58 -4.76
N ASN A 27 -23.23 22.42 -4.71
CA ASN A 27 -23.39 21.60 -3.50
C ASN A 27 -22.31 20.49 -3.39
N SER A 28 -21.48 20.34 -4.41
CA SER A 28 -20.39 19.36 -4.47
C SER A 28 -19.17 19.84 -3.71
N ARG A 29 -18.40 18.87 -3.18
CA ARG A 29 -17.22 19.16 -2.36
C ARG A 29 -16.07 18.22 -2.71
N ILE A 30 -14.85 18.78 -2.78
CA ILE A 30 -13.59 18.02 -2.87
C ILE A 30 -12.71 18.45 -1.70
N THR A 31 -12.40 17.53 -0.83
CA THR A 31 -11.62 17.78 0.38
C THR A 31 -10.25 17.10 0.25
N PRO A 32 -9.18 17.84 0.02
CA PRO A 32 -7.82 17.33 0.11
C PRO A 32 -7.50 16.84 1.52
N TYR A 33 -6.70 15.80 1.61
CA TYR A 33 -6.13 15.38 2.88
C TYR A 33 -5.07 16.42 3.31
N ALA A 34 -5.22 16.98 4.50
CA ALA A 34 -4.31 17.99 5.02
C ALA A 34 -3.07 17.31 5.62
N HIS A 35 -1.91 17.50 4.96
CA HIS A 35 -0.63 16.95 5.42
C HIS A 35 0.53 17.81 4.91
N ASP A 36 1.59 17.98 5.73
CA ASP A 36 2.74 18.84 5.39
C ASP A 36 3.55 18.34 4.18
N SER A 37 3.50 17.03 3.90
CA SER A 37 4.12 16.45 2.72
C SER A 37 3.34 16.70 1.43
N LEU A 38 2.15 17.29 1.50
CA LEU A 38 1.26 17.50 0.36
C LEU A 38 1.06 18.99 0.06
N GLU A 39 0.74 19.26 -1.19
CA GLU A 39 0.24 20.56 -1.63
C GLU A 39 -0.96 20.38 -2.55
N THR A 40 -1.83 21.38 -2.57
CA THR A 40 -3.04 21.38 -3.38
C THR A 40 -3.03 22.60 -4.29
N LEU A 41 -3.29 22.39 -5.59
CA LEU A 41 -3.48 23.43 -6.57
C LEU A 41 -4.88 23.36 -7.16
N LEU A 42 -5.56 24.49 -7.25
CA LEU A 42 -6.80 24.68 -8.02
C LEU A 42 -6.50 25.63 -9.17
N VAL A 43 -6.61 25.15 -10.39
CA VAL A 43 -6.37 25.92 -11.62
C VAL A 43 -7.66 26.03 -12.39
N ARG A 44 -8.01 27.26 -12.83
CA ARG A 44 -9.28 27.57 -13.51
C ARG A 44 -9.03 28.26 -14.83
N ALA A 45 -9.72 27.83 -15.87
CA ALA A 45 -9.91 28.54 -17.14
C ALA A 45 -11.40 28.72 -17.41
N THR A 46 -11.78 29.31 -18.55
CA THR A 46 -13.16 29.66 -18.85
C THR A 46 -14.13 28.46 -18.82
N ASP A 47 -13.77 27.34 -19.48
CA ASP A 47 -14.62 26.18 -19.65
C ASP A 47 -14.14 24.93 -18.92
N GLN A 48 -13.06 25.04 -18.19
CA GLN A 48 -12.42 23.90 -17.53
C GLN A 48 -11.65 24.32 -16.29
N TRP A 49 -11.48 23.37 -15.38
CA TRP A 49 -10.65 23.53 -14.20
C TRP A 49 -10.11 22.17 -13.74
N PHE A 50 -9.07 22.19 -12.95
CA PHE A 50 -8.64 21.01 -12.23
C PHE A 50 -8.19 21.36 -10.81
N VAL A 51 -8.35 20.39 -9.92
CA VAL A 51 -7.69 20.39 -8.62
C VAL A 51 -6.76 19.18 -8.55
N ILE A 52 -5.54 19.41 -8.10
CA ILE A 52 -4.55 18.37 -7.87
C ILE A 52 -4.07 18.42 -6.43
N VAL A 53 -4.00 17.26 -5.79
CA VAL A 53 -3.25 17.04 -4.54
C VAL A 53 -2.03 16.22 -4.89
N ARG A 54 -0.85 16.75 -4.59
CA ARG A 54 0.43 16.12 -4.97
C ARG A 54 1.44 16.17 -3.83
N GLU A 55 2.37 15.20 -3.81
CA GLU A 55 3.50 15.24 -2.90
C GLU A 55 4.40 16.44 -3.21
N ARG A 56 4.89 17.09 -2.18
CA ARG A 56 5.90 18.14 -2.32
C ARG A 56 7.22 17.57 -2.75
N GLN A 57 7.87 18.26 -3.68
CA GLN A 57 9.21 17.95 -4.14
C GLN A 57 10.25 18.88 -3.47
N ALA A 58 11.40 18.35 -3.06
CA ALA A 58 12.43 19.10 -2.36
C ALA A 58 13.02 20.28 -3.19
N SER A 59 13.02 20.15 -4.52
CA SER A 59 13.56 21.16 -5.45
C SER A 59 12.52 22.10 -6.05
N SER A 60 11.23 21.92 -5.76
CA SER A 60 10.20 22.81 -6.26
C SER A 60 10.38 24.21 -5.63
N HIS A 61 10.54 25.22 -6.47
CA HIS A 61 10.41 26.61 -6.00
C HIS A 61 9.05 26.70 -5.30
N GLN A 62 9.05 27.15 -4.06
CA GLN A 62 7.84 27.38 -3.29
C GLN A 62 6.95 28.34 -4.09
N LEU A 63 5.98 27.79 -4.83
CA LEU A 63 4.81 28.55 -5.18
C LEU A 63 4.30 29.10 -3.85
N SER A 64 3.99 30.37 -3.76
CA SER A 64 3.62 31.04 -2.51
C SER A 64 2.46 30.29 -1.87
N VAL A 65 2.80 29.44 -0.89
CA VAL A 65 1.86 28.52 -0.25
C VAL A 65 1.13 29.30 0.82
N THR A 66 -0.19 29.34 0.75
CA THR A 66 -0.98 29.82 1.89
C THR A 66 -0.67 28.96 3.13
N PRO A 67 -0.86 29.46 4.37
CA PRO A 67 -0.49 28.76 5.60
C PRO A 67 -1.07 27.33 5.79
N ARG A 68 -1.92 26.85 4.88
CA ARG A 68 -2.50 25.50 4.85
C ARG A 68 -2.24 24.76 3.54
N GLY A 69 -1.21 25.10 2.78
CA GLY A 69 -0.75 24.29 1.66
C GLY A 69 -1.53 24.36 0.36
N ALA A 70 -2.55 25.21 0.25
CA ALA A 70 -3.31 25.39 -0.98
C ALA A 70 -2.87 26.65 -1.72
N PHE A 71 -2.50 26.49 -2.99
CA PHE A 71 -2.31 27.59 -3.92
C PHE A 71 -3.57 27.74 -4.79
N ILE A 72 -4.17 28.92 -4.80
CA ILE A 72 -5.32 29.23 -5.64
C ILE A 72 -4.83 30.24 -6.66
N PRO A 73 -4.44 29.84 -7.89
CA PRO A 73 -4.14 30.80 -8.94
C PRO A 73 -5.41 31.59 -9.29
N GLU A 74 -5.21 32.83 -9.66
CA GLU A 74 -6.24 33.59 -10.36
C GLU A 74 -6.66 32.84 -11.64
N HIS A 75 -7.79 33.25 -12.23
CA HIS A 75 -8.25 32.70 -13.49
C HIS A 75 -7.15 32.86 -14.56
N VAL A 76 -6.72 31.74 -15.16
CA VAL A 76 -5.63 31.72 -16.15
C VAL A 76 -6.19 31.59 -17.56
N ASP A 77 -5.42 32.02 -18.57
CA ASP A 77 -5.75 31.75 -19.96
C ASP A 77 -5.51 30.28 -20.35
N ASP A 78 -5.97 29.87 -21.51
CA ASP A 78 -5.88 28.50 -21.96
C ASP A 78 -4.44 28.02 -22.16
N ALA A 79 -3.50 28.90 -22.53
CA ALA A 79 -2.10 28.55 -22.73
C ALA A 79 -1.43 28.21 -21.39
N GLU A 80 -1.65 29.08 -20.39
CA GLU A 80 -1.13 28.87 -19.04
C GLU A 80 -1.81 27.68 -18.36
N PHE A 81 -3.13 27.47 -18.59
CA PHE A 81 -3.84 26.27 -18.11
C PHE A 81 -3.17 24.99 -18.64
N HIS A 82 -2.90 24.91 -19.93
CA HIS A 82 -2.24 23.74 -20.53
C HIS A 82 -0.84 23.53 -20.01
N ARG A 83 -0.07 24.61 -19.82
CA ARG A 83 1.27 24.53 -19.24
C ARG A 83 1.24 23.94 -17.83
N LEU A 84 0.40 24.48 -16.94
CA LEU A 84 0.23 23.99 -15.56
C LEU A 84 -0.30 22.57 -15.53
N TYR A 85 -1.23 22.24 -16.42
CA TYR A 85 -1.78 20.89 -16.55
C TYR A 85 -0.69 19.87 -16.92
N GLN A 86 0.15 20.17 -17.92
CA GLN A 86 1.24 19.29 -18.32
C GLN A 86 2.27 19.11 -17.18
N GLU A 87 2.64 20.19 -16.50
CA GLU A 87 3.52 20.13 -15.33
C GLU A 87 2.95 19.20 -14.25
N CYS A 88 1.65 19.30 -13.98
CA CYS A 88 0.99 18.47 -12.98
C CYS A 88 0.89 16.99 -13.38
N VAL A 89 0.59 16.69 -14.64
CA VAL A 89 0.51 15.30 -15.15
C VAL A 89 1.87 14.62 -15.18
N LEU A 90 2.93 15.38 -15.42
CA LEU A 90 4.33 14.92 -15.43
C LEU A 90 4.98 14.97 -14.05
N TRP A 91 4.22 15.22 -12.99
CA TRP A 91 4.75 15.31 -11.64
C TRP A 91 5.51 14.04 -11.24
N PRO A 92 6.76 14.14 -10.78
CA PRO A 92 7.65 12.99 -10.58
C PRO A 92 7.35 12.19 -9.30
N LEU A 93 6.53 12.73 -8.40
CA LEU A 93 6.06 12.07 -7.20
C LEU A 93 4.57 11.70 -7.34
N ASP A 94 3.97 11.25 -6.27
CA ASP A 94 2.58 10.81 -6.37
C ASP A 94 1.58 11.99 -6.37
N TYR A 95 0.42 11.80 -6.98
CA TYR A 95 -0.66 12.79 -7.03
C TYR A 95 -2.03 12.15 -7.32
N ILE A 96 -3.09 12.87 -7.01
CA ILE A 96 -4.44 12.68 -7.52
C ILE A 96 -4.93 13.98 -8.14
N MET A 97 -5.57 13.90 -9.30
CA MET A 97 -6.11 15.05 -10.00
C MET A 97 -7.57 14.82 -10.33
N VAL A 98 -8.39 15.82 -10.04
CA VAL A 98 -9.79 15.89 -10.51
C VAL A 98 -9.86 16.99 -11.55
N GLU A 99 -10.18 16.63 -12.77
CA GLU A 99 -10.27 17.49 -13.93
C GLU A 99 -11.74 17.61 -14.34
N VAL A 100 -12.19 18.81 -14.62
CA VAL A 100 -13.58 19.09 -14.99
C VAL A 100 -13.63 19.88 -16.29
N ALA A 101 -14.43 19.39 -17.25
CA ALA A 101 -14.88 20.14 -18.40
C ALA A 101 -16.35 20.48 -18.20
N ARG A 102 -16.70 21.79 -18.12
CA ARG A 102 -18.05 22.27 -17.87
C ARG A 102 -18.98 21.88 -19.01
N ALA A 103 -18.52 22.02 -20.25
CA ALA A 103 -19.23 21.54 -21.43
C ALA A 103 -19.42 20.02 -21.35
N GLY A 104 -20.68 19.57 -21.27
CA GLY A 104 -21.04 18.16 -21.14
C GLY A 104 -20.91 17.58 -19.73
N HIS A 105 -20.70 18.40 -18.70
CA HIS A 105 -20.67 17.97 -17.29
C HIS A 105 -19.76 16.76 -17.05
N ARG A 106 -18.53 16.83 -17.57
CA ARG A 106 -17.56 15.73 -17.51
C ARG A 106 -16.54 15.94 -16.39
N VAL A 107 -16.28 14.88 -15.65
CA VAL A 107 -15.21 14.83 -14.67
C VAL A 107 -14.26 13.67 -14.99
N ARG A 108 -12.97 13.90 -14.87
CA ARG A 108 -11.94 12.87 -14.94
C ARG A 108 -11.13 12.86 -13.66
N ILE A 109 -10.97 11.70 -13.06
CA ILE A 109 -10.14 11.48 -11.87
C ILE A 109 -8.95 10.67 -12.31
N ARG A 110 -7.74 11.17 -12.05
CA ARG A 110 -6.48 10.58 -12.50
C ARG A 110 -5.56 10.32 -11.31
N ALA A 111 -4.97 9.11 -11.25
CA ALA A 111 -3.92 8.75 -10.30
C ALA A 111 -2.52 9.04 -10.83
N GLY A 112 -1.60 9.33 -9.90
CA GLY A 112 -0.17 9.48 -10.14
C GLY A 112 0.55 8.17 -10.41
N VAL A 113 1.89 8.22 -10.39
CA VAL A 113 2.75 7.13 -10.89
C VAL A 113 3.20 6.14 -9.82
N LEU A 114 3.10 6.50 -8.53
CA LEU A 114 3.68 5.68 -7.44
C LEU A 114 2.65 4.73 -6.81
N GLY A 115 1.36 5.07 -6.85
CA GLY A 115 0.31 4.28 -6.21
C GLY A 115 0.49 4.15 -4.68
N SER A 116 1.14 5.11 -4.03
CA SER A 116 1.48 5.07 -2.59
C SER A 116 0.25 4.95 -1.70
N VAL A 117 -0.85 5.56 -2.12
CA VAL A 117 -2.16 5.49 -1.45
C VAL A 117 -3.24 5.24 -2.50
N PRO A 118 -3.94 4.11 -2.46
CA PRO A 118 -5.04 3.85 -3.37
C PRO A 118 -6.19 4.82 -3.11
N VAL A 119 -6.95 5.10 -4.16
CA VAL A 119 -8.18 5.87 -4.11
C VAL A 119 -9.31 5.03 -4.66
N TYR A 120 -10.44 5.05 -3.97
CA TYR A 120 -11.63 4.31 -4.33
C TYR A 120 -12.69 5.25 -4.86
N CYS A 121 -13.45 4.80 -5.84
CA CYS A 121 -14.48 5.57 -6.51
C CYS A 121 -15.78 4.77 -6.61
N ARG A 122 -16.91 5.44 -6.39
CA ARG A 122 -18.24 4.94 -6.74
C ARG A 122 -18.88 5.96 -7.68
N ALA A 123 -19.26 5.53 -8.88
CA ALA A 123 -19.93 6.37 -9.87
C ALA A 123 -21.36 5.88 -10.07
N THR A 124 -22.30 6.83 -10.14
CA THR A 124 -23.69 6.64 -10.56
C THR A 124 -23.94 7.47 -11.83
N ASP A 125 -25.17 7.47 -12.35
CA ASP A 125 -25.54 8.19 -13.57
C ASP A 125 -25.32 9.72 -13.46
N ASP A 126 -25.37 10.27 -12.24
CA ASP A 126 -25.35 11.71 -12.00
C ASP A 126 -24.33 12.17 -10.96
N ARG A 127 -23.55 11.23 -10.39
CA ARG A 127 -22.65 11.53 -9.26
C ARG A 127 -21.41 10.64 -9.26
N VAL A 128 -20.32 11.17 -8.75
CA VAL A 128 -19.13 10.38 -8.38
C VAL A 128 -18.69 10.71 -6.96
N THR A 129 -18.50 9.66 -6.15
CA THR A 129 -17.94 9.75 -4.81
C THR A 129 -16.54 9.13 -4.83
N VAL A 130 -15.59 9.78 -4.17
CA VAL A 130 -14.18 9.40 -4.14
C VAL A 130 -13.68 9.42 -2.70
N SER A 131 -12.95 8.40 -2.30
CA SER A 131 -12.27 8.38 -0.99
C SER A 131 -10.99 7.56 -1.04
N TRP A 132 -10.02 7.98 -0.25
CA TRP A 132 -8.84 7.18 0.09
C TRP A 132 -9.17 6.09 1.13
N ASP A 133 -10.27 6.20 1.82
CA ASP A 133 -10.77 5.22 2.76
C ASP A 133 -11.94 4.46 2.11
N SER A 134 -11.72 3.16 1.84
CA SER A 134 -12.76 2.32 1.24
C SER A 134 -13.99 2.16 2.13
N GLY A 135 -13.84 2.32 3.45
CA GLY A 135 -14.93 2.28 4.41
C GLY A 135 -16.00 3.35 4.17
N ASP A 136 -15.60 4.54 3.71
CA ASP A 136 -16.55 5.62 3.38
C ASP A 136 -17.53 5.23 2.25
N LEU A 137 -17.08 4.38 1.32
CA LEU A 137 -17.85 3.96 0.16
C LEU A 137 -18.61 2.64 0.40
N ALA A 138 -18.16 1.85 1.36
CA ALA A 138 -18.74 0.57 1.75
C ALA A 138 -19.74 0.72 2.92
N SER A 139 -20.11 1.94 3.29
CA SER A 139 -21.12 2.20 4.32
C SER A 139 -22.53 1.80 3.82
N GLY A 140 -23.19 0.91 4.56
CA GLY A 140 -24.49 0.31 4.22
C GLY A 140 -24.36 -1.03 3.47
N PRO A 141 -25.47 -1.71 3.18
CA PRO A 141 -25.45 -3.03 2.55
C PRO A 141 -24.84 -2.94 1.15
N VAL A 142 -23.71 -3.61 0.97
CA VAL A 142 -22.95 -3.65 -0.28
C VAL A 142 -22.89 -5.07 -0.78
N ALA A 143 -23.20 -5.30 -2.06
CA ALA A 143 -23.06 -6.61 -2.66
C ALA A 143 -21.58 -7.00 -2.80
N ILE A 144 -21.22 -8.18 -2.29
CA ILE A 144 -19.87 -8.72 -2.47
C ILE A 144 -19.73 -9.27 -3.90
N ASP A 145 -18.62 -8.92 -4.53
CA ASP A 145 -18.21 -9.50 -5.81
C ASP A 145 -17.69 -10.93 -5.60
N ALA A 146 -18.54 -11.91 -5.91
CA ALA A 146 -18.26 -13.31 -5.66
C ALA A 146 -17.03 -13.83 -6.45
N GLU A 147 -16.75 -13.28 -7.63
CA GLU A 147 -15.59 -13.69 -8.43
C GLU A 147 -14.30 -13.16 -7.79
N ILE A 148 -14.22 -11.87 -7.43
CA ILE A 148 -13.07 -11.30 -6.73
C ILE A 148 -12.85 -12.00 -5.38
N ALA A 149 -13.91 -12.24 -4.62
CA ALA A 149 -13.84 -12.97 -3.36
C ALA A 149 -13.30 -14.40 -3.55
N SER A 150 -13.73 -15.10 -4.60
CA SER A 150 -13.25 -16.45 -4.91
C SER A 150 -11.77 -16.47 -5.25
N HIS A 151 -11.30 -15.53 -6.07
CA HIS A 151 -9.86 -15.42 -6.38
C HIS A 151 -9.04 -15.12 -5.11
N ARG A 152 -9.52 -14.24 -4.22
CA ARG A 152 -8.82 -13.97 -2.95
C ARG A 152 -8.81 -15.17 -2.02
N LEU A 153 -9.92 -15.91 -1.91
CA LEU A 153 -9.97 -17.16 -1.17
C LEU A 153 -8.93 -18.16 -1.66
N ALA A 154 -8.73 -18.26 -2.99
CA ALA A 154 -7.72 -19.14 -3.60
C ALA A 154 -6.28 -18.60 -3.46
N LEU A 155 -6.04 -17.55 -2.69
CA LEU A 155 -4.75 -16.87 -2.49
C LEU A 155 -4.15 -16.28 -3.76
N HIS A 156 -4.97 -15.97 -4.75
CA HIS A 156 -4.47 -15.30 -5.96
C HIS A 156 -4.11 -13.85 -5.65
N THR A 157 -2.95 -13.44 -6.11
CA THR A 157 -2.54 -12.04 -6.10
C THR A 157 -3.33 -11.28 -7.15
N ILE A 158 -4.24 -10.39 -6.72
CA ILE A 158 -5.10 -9.60 -7.59
C ILE A 158 -4.76 -8.14 -7.40
N TYR A 159 -4.41 -7.46 -8.47
CA TYR A 159 -4.33 -6.01 -8.51
C TYR A 159 -5.19 -5.50 -9.66
N SER A 160 -6.26 -4.80 -9.32
CA SER A 160 -7.34 -4.49 -10.28
C SER A 160 -8.12 -3.26 -9.85
N ALA A 161 -8.74 -2.60 -10.81
CA ALA A 161 -9.79 -1.60 -10.52
C ALA A 161 -11.00 -2.24 -9.83
N ARG A 162 -11.37 -3.47 -10.20
CA ARG A 162 -12.49 -4.21 -9.64
C ARG A 162 -12.17 -4.66 -8.22
N GLN A 163 -13.05 -4.38 -7.28
CA GLN A 163 -12.84 -4.62 -5.85
C GLN A 163 -13.86 -5.60 -5.28
N LEU A 164 -13.73 -5.94 -3.98
CA LEU A 164 -14.64 -6.85 -3.27
C LEU A 164 -16.10 -6.40 -3.25
N CYS A 165 -16.36 -5.09 -3.39
CA CYS A 165 -17.71 -4.56 -3.45
C CYS A 165 -18.10 -4.20 -4.87
N VAL A 166 -19.26 -4.68 -5.31
CA VAL A 166 -19.84 -4.32 -6.60
C VAL A 166 -20.09 -2.81 -6.65
N GLY A 167 -19.69 -2.17 -7.75
CA GLY A 167 -19.88 -0.74 -7.97
C GLY A 167 -18.84 0.17 -7.31
N ILE A 168 -17.88 -0.41 -6.56
CA ILE A 168 -16.71 0.33 -6.09
C ILE A 168 -15.49 -0.08 -6.92
N THR A 169 -14.77 0.92 -7.43
CA THR A 169 -13.54 0.72 -8.20
C THR A 169 -12.36 1.35 -7.49
N MET A 170 -11.21 0.70 -7.52
CA MET A 170 -9.93 1.28 -7.10
C MET A 170 -9.26 1.97 -8.28
N LEU A 171 -8.85 3.19 -8.10
CA LEU A 171 -8.04 3.90 -9.08
C LEU A 171 -6.59 3.43 -8.91
N THR A 172 -6.15 2.53 -9.79
CA THR A 172 -4.75 2.04 -9.81
C THR A 172 -3.82 3.16 -10.26
N GLU A 173 -2.51 3.01 -10.04
CA GLU A 173 -1.53 4.02 -10.46
C GLU A 173 -1.61 4.29 -11.98
N ARG A 174 -1.45 5.52 -12.37
CA ARG A 174 -1.55 6.05 -13.75
C ARG A 174 -2.92 5.87 -14.42
N ALA A 175 -3.88 5.21 -13.78
CA ALA A 175 -5.23 5.03 -14.31
C ALA A 175 -6.07 6.31 -14.23
N SER A 176 -7.18 6.31 -14.96
CA SER A 176 -8.18 7.38 -14.88
C SER A 176 -9.62 6.86 -14.96
N LEU A 177 -10.50 7.49 -14.18
CA LEU A 177 -11.93 7.30 -14.24
C LEU A 177 -12.56 8.52 -14.92
N HIS A 178 -13.30 8.29 -15.97
CA HIS A 178 -14.04 9.31 -16.73
C HIS A 178 -15.52 9.15 -16.43
N VAL A 179 -16.17 10.22 -15.97
CA VAL A 179 -17.60 10.22 -15.63
C VAL A 179 -18.29 11.35 -16.37
N GLU A 180 -19.36 11.01 -17.05
CA GLU A 180 -20.28 11.91 -17.75
C GLU A 180 -21.73 11.44 -17.47
N PRO A 181 -22.77 12.25 -17.71
CA PRO A 181 -24.14 11.84 -17.42
C PRO A 181 -24.51 10.48 -18.06
N GLY A 182 -24.92 9.53 -17.21
CA GLY A 182 -25.30 8.17 -17.60
C GLY A 182 -24.13 7.25 -17.98
N ARG A 183 -22.87 7.69 -17.83
CA ARG A 183 -21.73 6.86 -18.23
C ARG A 183 -20.51 7.07 -17.33
N ALA A 184 -19.95 5.98 -16.83
CA ALA A 184 -18.63 5.94 -16.23
C ALA A 184 -17.69 4.98 -17.01
N THR A 185 -16.49 5.43 -17.31
CA THR A 185 -15.50 4.63 -18.07
C THR A 185 -14.17 4.65 -17.34
N TYR A 186 -13.72 3.48 -16.92
CA TYR A 186 -12.38 3.29 -16.36
C TYR A 186 -11.36 3.05 -17.47
N ARG A 187 -10.20 3.69 -17.36
CA ARG A 187 -9.10 3.54 -18.32
C ARG A 187 -7.82 3.18 -17.58
N TYR A 188 -7.36 1.98 -17.85
CA TYR A 188 -6.02 1.58 -17.45
C TYR A 188 -4.96 2.31 -18.27
N PRO A 189 -3.73 2.50 -17.73
CA PRO A 189 -2.59 2.94 -18.52
C PRO A 189 -2.15 1.84 -19.51
N GLU A 190 -1.35 2.24 -20.50
CA GLU A 190 -0.63 1.28 -21.31
C GLU A 190 0.33 0.43 -20.44
N PRO A 191 0.43 -0.89 -20.68
CA PRO A 191 1.34 -1.74 -19.94
C PRO A 191 2.79 -1.30 -20.15
N VAL A 192 3.61 -1.46 -19.11
CA VAL A 192 5.04 -1.23 -19.22
C VAL A 192 5.72 -2.49 -19.77
N ALA A 193 6.76 -2.31 -20.58
CA ALA A 193 7.54 -3.44 -21.07
C ALA A 193 8.15 -4.24 -19.91
N GLU A 194 7.95 -5.56 -19.92
CA GLU A 194 8.47 -6.44 -18.88
C GLU A 194 9.99 -6.67 -18.99
N SER A 195 10.57 -6.43 -20.16
CA SER A 195 11.99 -6.63 -20.41
C SER A 195 12.70 -5.32 -20.65
N PHE A 196 13.75 -5.09 -19.87
CA PHE A 196 14.70 -3.99 -20.09
C PHE A 196 16.01 -4.59 -20.62
N PRO A 197 16.68 -3.96 -21.59
CA PRO A 197 18.03 -4.38 -21.99
C PRO A 197 18.95 -4.27 -20.78
N SER A 198 19.76 -5.32 -20.55
CA SER A 198 20.79 -5.30 -19.49
C SER A 198 21.83 -4.22 -19.80
N GLU A 199 22.18 -3.43 -18.80
CA GLU A 199 23.30 -2.49 -18.90
C GLU A 199 24.60 -3.23 -18.57
N ASP A 200 25.61 -3.04 -19.38
CA ASP A 200 26.95 -3.60 -19.18
C ASP A 200 27.76 -2.65 -18.29
N LEU A 201 27.44 -2.71 -16.98
CA LEU A 201 28.14 -1.91 -15.95
C LEU A 201 29.26 -2.74 -15.31
N ALA A 202 30.42 -2.14 -15.13
CA ALA A 202 31.47 -2.75 -14.32
C ALA A 202 30.96 -2.92 -12.86
N GLU A 203 31.35 -4.00 -12.18
CA GLU A 203 30.84 -4.34 -10.84
C GLU A 203 30.98 -3.18 -9.83
N ARG A 204 32.11 -2.45 -9.85
CA ARG A 204 32.32 -1.26 -9.02
C ARG A 204 31.34 -0.13 -9.30
N ASP A 205 30.88 -0.02 -10.54
CA ASP A 205 29.99 1.06 -10.97
C ASP A 205 28.53 0.73 -10.62
N VAL A 206 28.18 -0.56 -10.50
CA VAL A 206 26.84 -1.03 -10.08
C VAL A 206 26.52 -0.54 -8.66
N LEU A 207 27.44 -0.69 -7.72
CA LEU A 207 27.20 -0.26 -6.33
C LEU A 207 27.00 1.25 -6.23
N GLN A 208 27.86 2.02 -6.91
CA GLN A 208 27.74 3.49 -6.92
C GLN A 208 26.43 3.93 -7.60
N ALA A 209 26.10 3.38 -8.75
CA ALA A 209 24.87 3.71 -9.47
C ALA A 209 23.61 3.34 -8.69
N PHE A 210 23.61 2.20 -7.99
CA PHE A 210 22.54 1.83 -7.05
C PHE A 210 22.42 2.82 -5.91
N SER A 211 23.54 3.17 -5.27
CA SER A 211 23.58 4.19 -4.23
C SER A 211 22.98 5.50 -4.70
N ASP A 212 23.41 6.01 -5.86
CA ASP A 212 22.93 7.28 -6.43
C ASP A 212 21.41 7.23 -6.75
N ALA A 213 20.94 6.12 -7.27
CA ALA A 213 19.51 5.95 -7.57
C ALA A 213 18.66 5.93 -6.30
N LEU A 214 19.14 5.25 -5.25
CA LEU A 214 18.48 5.18 -3.95
C LEU A 214 18.49 6.53 -3.23
N HIS A 215 19.62 7.23 -3.26
CA HIS A 215 19.74 8.58 -2.72
C HIS A 215 18.75 9.55 -3.39
N ARG A 216 18.60 9.49 -4.71
CA ARG A 216 17.59 10.27 -5.43
C ARG A 216 16.18 9.92 -4.99
N ALA A 217 15.84 8.63 -4.85
CA ALA A 217 14.50 8.21 -4.42
C ALA A 217 14.13 8.71 -3.01
N VAL A 218 15.11 8.79 -2.10
CA VAL A 218 14.91 9.31 -0.74
C VAL A 218 14.85 10.84 -0.73
N SER A 219 15.78 11.53 -1.41
CA SER A 219 15.96 12.99 -1.31
C SER A 219 15.00 13.81 -2.18
N MET A 220 14.16 13.17 -2.99
CA MET A 220 13.16 13.90 -3.80
C MET A 220 12.12 14.65 -2.97
N ARG A 221 11.92 14.25 -1.74
CA ARG A 221 10.96 14.84 -0.81
C ARG A 221 11.65 15.72 0.23
N PRO A 222 11.04 16.82 0.68
CA PRO A 222 11.58 17.59 1.78
C PRO A 222 11.54 16.76 3.06
N LEU A 223 12.67 16.70 3.77
CA LEU A 223 12.80 16.00 5.04
C LEU A 223 12.80 17.03 6.18
N ALA A 224 11.72 17.08 6.94
CA ALA A 224 11.65 17.95 8.11
C ALA A 224 12.47 17.35 9.27
N LYS A 225 13.32 18.17 9.89
CA LYS A 225 14.08 17.78 11.08
C LYS A 225 13.14 17.30 12.19
N GLY A 226 13.34 16.06 12.66
CA GLY A 226 12.49 15.44 13.69
C GLY A 226 11.09 15.06 13.25
N GLY A 227 10.68 15.32 11.98
CA GLY A 227 9.36 14.97 11.44
C GLY A 227 9.29 13.59 10.77
N THR A 228 10.41 12.87 10.72
CA THR A 228 10.55 11.65 9.92
C THR A 228 10.82 10.42 10.78
N SER A 229 10.24 9.29 10.40
CA SER A 229 10.51 7.97 10.96
C SER A 229 10.74 6.94 9.86
N ILE A 230 11.37 5.81 10.23
CA ILE A 230 11.62 4.63 9.40
C ILE A 230 11.14 3.38 10.10
N GLU A 231 10.34 2.55 9.43
CA GLU A 231 10.07 1.20 9.91
C GLU A 231 11.31 0.32 9.74
N LEU A 232 11.95 0.02 10.84
CA LEU A 232 13.16 -0.78 10.88
C LEU A 232 12.88 -2.14 11.51
N SER A 233 12.71 -3.18 10.70
CA SER A 233 12.48 -4.56 11.18
C SER A 233 13.75 -5.24 11.69
N GLY A 234 14.92 -4.80 11.26
CA GLY A 234 16.20 -5.50 11.39
C GLY A 234 16.61 -6.26 10.12
N GLY A 235 15.74 -6.30 9.10
CA GLY A 235 16.05 -6.87 7.78
C GLY A 235 16.79 -5.91 6.85
N MET A 236 17.36 -6.44 5.76
CA MET A 236 18.20 -5.67 4.81
C MET A 236 17.42 -4.53 4.13
N ASP A 237 16.17 -4.74 3.75
CA ASP A 237 15.37 -3.78 2.99
C ASP A 237 15.17 -2.48 3.79
N SER A 238 14.66 -2.62 5.00
CA SER A 238 14.46 -1.48 5.91
C SER A 238 15.79 -0.84 6.34
N ALA A 239 16.84 -1.63 6.52
CA ALA A 239 18.18 -1.13 6.84
C ALA A 239 18.77 -0.31 5.68
N THR A 240 18.56 -0.73 4.43
CA THR A 240 19.01 -0.01 3.24
C THR A 240 18.38 1.39 3.16
N VAL A 241 17.07 1.46 3.38
CA VAL A 241 16.37 2.75 3.42
C VAL A 241 16.81 3.59 4.61
N ALA A 242 16.92 2.99 5.81
CA ALA A 242 17.37 3.68 7.02
C ALA A 242 18.78 4.28 6.86
N THR A 243 19.70 3.53 6.26
CA THR A 243 21.07 3.97 5.98
C THR A 243 21.09 5.20 5.09
N THR A 244 20.36 5.14 3.97
CA THR A 244 20.27 6.27 3.04
C THR A 244 19.57 7.48 3.67
N LEU A 245 18.48 7.24 4.40
CA LEU A 245 17.71 8.30 5.05
C LEU A 245 18.55 9.05 6.11
N ALA A 246 19.37 8.33 6.88
CA ALA A 246 20.26 8.92 7.89
C ALA A 246 21.32 9.87 7.29
N MET A 247 21.65 9.74 6.01
CA MET A 247 22.56 10.67 5.32
C MET A 247 21.88 11.98 4.88
N HIS A 248 20.56 11.98 4.77
CA HIS A 248 19.79 13.13 4.28
C HIS A 248 19.03 13.88 5.36
N GLY A 249 18.80 13.27 6.52
CA GLY A 249 17.97 13.86 7.55
C GLY A 249 18.56 13.74 8.96
N GLU A 250 18.17 14.62 9.86
CA GLU A 250 18.56 14.60 11.28
C GLU A 250 17.38 14.25 12.19
N GLY A 251 17.67 13.59 13.31
CA GLY A 251 16.67 13.27 14.32
C GLY A 251 15.62 12.25 13.87
N ILE A 252 16.02 11.33 12.99
CA ILE A 252 15.17 10.27 12.46
C ILE A 252 14.88 9.25 13.55
N ALA A 253 13.61 8.82 13.68
CA ALA A 253 13.23 7.75 14.58
C ALA A 253 13.09 6.42 13.85
N SER A 254 13.66 5.38 14.42
CA SER A 254 13.44 3.99 14.05
C SER A 254 12.19 3.47 14.77
N LYS A 255 11.27 2.87 14.02
CA LYS A 255 10.05 2.23 14.53
C LYS A 255 10.13 0.74 14.25
N GLY A 256 10.00 -0.12 15.26
CA GLY A 256 10.17 -1.55 15.07
C GLY A 256 9.24 -2.42 15.88
N ILE A 257 8.71 -3.47 15.25
CA ILE A 257 7.97 -4.53 15.91
C ILE A 257 8.96 -5.64 16.25
N LEU A 258 9.07 -5.96 17.53
CA LEU A 258 9.89 -7.05 18.01
C LEU A 258 9.08 -8.34 18.01
N LEU A 259 9.59 -9.36 17.32
CA LEU A 259 9.00 -10.69 17.32
C LEU A 259 9.37 -11.45 18.59
N ASP A 260 8.61 -12.50 18.90
CA ASP A 260 8.87 -13.38 20.03
C ASP A 260 9.65 -14.65 19.62
N GLY A 261 10.11 -15.43 20.60
CA GLY A 261 10.77 -16.70 20.40
C GLY A 261 12.24 -16.58 19.94
N ALA A 262 12.70 -17.58 19.20
CA ALA A 262 14.11 -17.73 18.83
C ALA A 262 14.65 -16.62 17.91
N VAL A 263 13.78 -15.92 17.19
CA VAL A 263 14.16 -14.83 16.26
C VAL A 263 14.39 -13.50 16.97
N ARG A 264 13.91 -13.34 18.21
CA ARG A 264 13.97 -12.08 18.97
C ARG A 264 15.39 -11.60 19.23
N ALA A 265 16.24 -12.44 19.78
CA ALA A 265 17.60 -12.05 20.15
C ALA A 265 18.43 -11.59 18.94
N PRO A 266 18.49 -12.33 17.83
CA PRO A 266 19.16 -11.87 16.61
C PRO A 266 18.57 -10.60 16.02
N GLN A 267 17.25 -10.43 16.07
CA GLN A 267 16.56 -9.22 15.61
C GLN A 267 16.98 -7.99 16.43
N VAL A 268 16.92 -8.09 17.76
CA VAL A 268 17.28 -7.00 18.67
C VAL A 268 18.75 -6.62 18.51
N GLU A 269 19.65 -7.60 18.41
CA GLU A 269 21.08 -7.36 18.21
C GLU A 269 21.36 -6.57 16.93
N ARG A 270 20.79 -6.99 15.79
CA ARG A 270 20.94 -6.28 14.51
C ARG A 270 20.34 -4.89 14.56
N ARG A 271 19.12 -4.75 15.06
CA ARG A 271 18.50 -3.43 15.20
C ARG A 271 19.35 -2.50 16.04
N THR A 272 19.83 -2.96 17.21
CA THR A 272 20.68 -2.16 18.10
C THR A 272 21.96 -1.71 17.39
N ALA A 273 22.59 -2.59 16.60
CA ALA A 273 23.77 -2.24 15.82
C ALA A 273 23.47 -1.17 14.77
N ILE A 274 22.35 -1.30 14.03
CA ILE A 274 21.93 -0.33 13.01
C ILE A 274 21.60 1.02 13.65
N VAL A 275 20.74 1.04 14.66
CA VAL A 275 20.31 2.24 15.40
C VAL A 275 21.51 3.02 15.91
N ARG A 276 22.47 2.34 16.55
CA ARG A 276 23.66 2.99 17.08
C ARG A 276 24.55 3.56 15.98
N ARG A 277 24.79 2.81 14.88
CA ARG A 277 25.68 3.25 13.79
C ARG A 277 25.11 4.41 12.98
N LEU A 278 23.80 4.44 12.84
CA LEU A 278 23.09 5.51 12.11
C LEU A 278 22.62 6.65 13.02
N ASN A 279 22.88 6.59 14.33
CA ASN A 279 22.44 7.57 15.32
C ASN A 279 20.93 7.87 15.25
N LEU A 280 20.10 6.79 15.16
CA LEU A 280 18.66 6.89 15.14
C LEU A 280 18.08 6.94 16.56
N LEU A 281 16.92 7.57 16.72
CA LEU A 281 16.12 7.45 17.92
C LEU A 281 15.32 6.15 17.84
N ASP A 282 15.49 5.24 18.80
CA ASP A 282 14.82 3.92 18.72
C ASP A 282 13.50 3.91 19.48
N ASP A 283 12.47 3.31 18.85
CA ASP A 283 11.16 3.08 19.44
C ASP A 283 10.63 1.72 18.94
N THR A 284 10.22 0.87 19.87
CA THR A 284 9.82 -0.50 19.56
C THR A 284 8.57 -0.91 20.33
N VAL A 285 7.80 -1.82 19.75
CA VAL A 285 6.72 -2.53 20.43
C VAL A 285 6.92 -4.03 20.32
N ASP A 286 6.51 -4.76 21.34
CA ASP A 286 6.47 -6.22 21.30
C ASP A 286 5.19 -6.70 20.63
N ILE A 287 5.31 -7.64 19.68
CA ILE A 287 4.15 -8.24 19.00
C ILE A 287 3.19 -8.92 19.98
N THR A 288 3.69 -9.45 21.09
CA THR A 288 2.87 -10.08 22.14
C THR A 288 2.03 -9.08 22.94
N SER A 289 2.43 -7.81 22.98
CA SER A 289 1.67 -6.73 23.61
C SER A 289 0.56 -6.20 22.69
N TYR A 290 0.72 -6.38 21.39
CA TYR A 290 -0.22 -5.96 20.37
C TYR A 290 -0.45 -7.10 19.36
N PRO A 291 -0.98 -8.25 19.81
CA PRO A 291 -1.16 -9.40 18.93
C PRO A 291 -2.21 -9.09 17.85
N PRO A 292 -2.09 -9.73 16.67
CA PRO A 292 -3.13 -9.67 15.66
C PRO A 292 -4.49 -10.03 16.22
N GLU A 293 -5.48 -9.20 15.96
CA GLU A 293 -6.85 -9.47 16.36
C GLU A 293 -7.45 -10.57 15.50
N LEU A 294 -8.00 -11.60 16.12
CA LEU A 294 -8.66 -12.71 15.45
C LEU A 294 -10.19 -12.71 15.63
N ASP A 295 -10.75 -11.78 16.38
CA ASP A 295 -12.19 -11.68 16.60
C ASP A 295 -12.90 -11.34 15.29
N LEU A 296 -14.01 -12.04 14.99
CA LEU A 296 -14.85 -11.83 13.82
C LEU A 296 -16.02 -10.87 14.09
N ALA A 297 -16.14 -10.33 15.30
CA ALA A 297 -17.16 -9.35 15.62
C ALA A 297 -16.98 -8.08 14.79
N VAL A 298 -18.09 -7.58 14.27
CA VAL A 298 -18.12 -6.30 13.53
C VAL A 298 -18.09 -5.17 14.54
N THR A 299 -17.10 -4.28 14.41
CA THR A 299 -17.02 -3.05 15.18
C THR A 299 -17.49 -1.88 14.31
N PRO A 300 -18.62 -1.22 14.60
CA PRO A 300 -19.19 -0.16 13.77
C PRO A 300 -18.23 1.02 13.56
N ASP A 301 -17.42 1.33 14.56
CA ASP A 301 -16.54 2.51 14.56
C ASP A 301 -15.25 2.32 13.76
N ARG A 302 -14.97 1.10 13.28
CA ARG A 302 -13.75 0.79 12.54
C ARG A 302 -14.06 -0.10 11.33
N PRO A 303 -14.50 0.49 10.21
CA PRO A 303 -14.81 -0.26 9.02
C PRO A 303 -13.58 -1.03 8.51
N TYR A 304 -13.80 -2.27 8.09
CA TYR A 304 -12.79 -3.14 7.54
C TYR A 304 -12.54 -2.76 6.08
N GLY A 305 -11.32 -2.33 5.75
CA GLY A 305 -10.94 -1.98 4.37
C GLY A 305 -10.85 -3.20 3.44
N PHE A 306 -10.77 -2.96 2.13
CA PHE A 306 -10.60 -4.03 1.13
C PHE A 306 -9.29 -4.81 1.30
N TYR A 307 -8.29 -4.17 1.87
CA TYR A 307 -6.98 -4.72 2.18
C TYR A 307 -6.64 -4.40 3.62
N ARG A 308 -6.07 -5.34 4.34
CA ARG A 308 -5.61 -5.14 5.73
C ARG A 308 -4.46 -6.08 6.05
N ASP A 309 -3.49 -5.56 6.75
CA ASP A 309 -2.37 -6.32 7.28
C ASP A 309 -2.75 -7.09 8.56
N PHE A 310 -2.17 -8.26 8.78
CA PHE A 310 -2.47 -9.09 9.96
C PHE A 310 -1.88 -8.57 11.27
N TYR A 311 -0.85 -7.76 11.22
CA TYR A 311 -0.18 -7.19 12.42
C TYR A 311 -0.45 -5.70 12.56
N LEU A 312 -1.59 -5.27 12.11
CA LEU A 312 -2.00 -3.87 12.11
C LEU A 312 -2.03 -3.27 13.52
N GLU A 313 -2.34 -4.06 14.55
CA GLU A 313 -2.40 -3.62 15.95
C GLU A 313 -1.03 -3.10 16.41
N ALA A 314 0.03 -3.87 16.17
CA ALA A 314 1.40 -3.47 16.49
C ALA A 314 1.87 -2.28 15.62
N CYS A 315 1.52 -2.27 14.34
CA CYS A 315 1.78 -1.14 13.45
C CYS A 315 1.07 0.12 13.95
N SER A 316 -0.21 0.05 14.29
CA SER A 316 -1.02 1.18 14.80
C SER A 316 -0.44 1.77 16.08
N ALA A 317 0.06 0.93 16.98
CA ALA A 317 0.74 1.39 18.19
C ALA A 317 1.99 2.22 17.87
N LEU A 318 2.82 1.76 16.90
CA LEU A 318 4.00 2.50 16.46
C LEU A 318 3.64 3.80 15.74
N TRP A 319 2.62 3.78 14.87
CA TRP A 319 2.18 4.97 14.12
C TRP A 319 1.56 6.01 15.04
N SER A 320 0.78 5.58 16.04
CA SER A 320 0.26 6.47 17.09
C SER A 320 1.39 7.12 17.89
N SER A 321 2.41 6.33 18.29
CA SER A 321 3.60 6.85 18.97
C SER A 321 4.35 7.85 18.10
N ALA A 322 4.51 7.59 16.81
CA ALA A 322 5.16 8.50 15.87
C ALA A 322 4.41 9.83 15.76
N SER A 323 3.08 9.79 15.59
CA SER A 323 2.23 10.98 15.52
C SER A 323 2.28 11.81 16.79
N ALA A 324 2.22 11.16 17.96
CA ALA A 324 2.33 11.83 19.26
C ALA A 324 3.69 12.55 19.45
N GLN A 325 4.73 12.09 18.75
CA GLN A 325 6.06 12.71 18.73
C GLN A 325 6.21 13.78 17.64
N GLY A 326 5.14 14.13 16.90
CA GLY A 326 5.17 15.08 15.78
C GLY A 326 5.85 14.54 14.53
N ARG A 327 5.96 13.21 14.38
CA ARG A 327 6.55 12.55 13.22
C ARG A 327 5.43 12.10 12.31
N HIS A 328 5.37 12.67 11.13
CA HIS A 328 4.27 12.48 10.20
C HIS A 328 4.68 11.87 8.87
N VAL A 329 5.98 11.64 8.63
CA VAL A 329 6.50 10.98 7.43
C VAL A 329 7.12 9.65 7.83
N LEU A 330 6.61 8.56 7.24
CA LEU A 330 7.06 7.21 7.53
C LEU A 330 7.69 6.58 6.30
N PHE A 331 8.99 6.33 6.36
CA PHE A 331 9.69 5.54 5.38
C PHE A 331 9.55 4.04 5.66
N THR A 332 9.56 3.22 4.61
CA THR A 332 9.49 1.75 4.74
C THR A 332 10.49 1.05 3.82
N GLY A 333 10.70 -0.24 4.06
CA GLY A 333 11.47 -1.13 3.18
C GLY A 333 10.65 -1.87 2.13
N ILE A 334 9.38 -1.49 1.90
CA ILE A 334 8.53 -2.12 0.89
C ILE A 334 9.16 -1.98 -0.50
N GLY A 335 9.23 -3.08 -1.24
CA GLY A 335 9.83 -3.16 -2.58
C GLY A 335 11.19 -3.88 -2.62
N GLY A 336 11.85 -4.06 -1.47
CA GLY A 336 13.18 -4.66 -1.44
C GLY A 336 13.23 -6.11 -1.90
N ASP A 337 12.24 -6.90 -1.54
CA ASP A 337 12.13 -8.32 -1.92
C ASP A 337 11.95 -8.48 -3.45
N GLU A 338 11.24 -7.56 -4.08
CA GLU A 338 10.99 -7.56 -5.52
C GLU A 338 12.20 -7.11 -6.34
N LEU A 339 12.99 -6.19 -5.79
CA LEU A 339 14.21 -5.72 -6.46
C LEU A 339 15.31 -6.77 -6.45
N PHE A 340 15.50 -7.43 -5.31
CA PHE A 340 16.63 -8.29 -5.04
C PHE A 340 16.20 -9.57 -4.31
N PRO A 341 15.87 -10.65 -5.04
CA PRO A 341 15.47 -11.91 -4.43
C PRO A 341 16.60 -12.48 -3.55
N ALA A 342 16.23 -13.00 -2.38
CA ALA A 342 17.18 -13.63 -1.45
C ALA A 342 17.78 -14.93 -2.01
N TYR A 343 18.93 -15.37 -1.47
CA TYR A 343 19.41 -16.72 -1.71
C TYR A 343 18.47 -17.74 -1.05
N ALA A 344 18.34 -18.92 -1.67
CA ALA A 344 17.54 -20.01 -1.09
C ALA A 344 18.02 -20.41 0.32
N SER A 345 19.32 -20.27 0.61
CA SER A 345 19.92 -20.53 1.92
C SER A 345 19.56 -19.49 3.00
N GLU A 346 19.07 -18.31 2.59
CA GLU A 346 18.63 -17.22 3.47
C GLU A 346 17.11 -17.24 3.69
N MET A 347 16.39 -18.06 2.90
CA MET A 347 14.96 -18.28 3.06
C MET A 347 14.75 -19.34 4.16
N ARG A 348 13.86 -19.05 5.09
CA ARG A 348 13.38 -20.08 6.01
C ARG A 348 12.52 -21.08 5.25
N THR A 349 12.58 -22.35 5.67
CA THR A 349 11.81 -23.46 5.07
C THR A 349 10.29 -23.27 5.06
N GLY A 350 9.76 -22.28 5.76
CA GLY A 350 8.34 -21.89 5.78
C GLY A 350 8.07 -20.48 5.22
N GLY A 351 8.99 -19.90 4.43
CA GLY A 351 8.82 -18.53 3.90
C GLY A 351 7.85 -18.45 2.72
N ILE A 352 7.20 -17.29 2.57
CA ILE A 352 6.25 -16.95 1.49
C ILE A 352 6.85 -17.17 0.08
N GLU A 353 8.17 -17.15 -0.02
CA GLU A 353 8.89 -17.30 -1.30
C GLU A 353 9.20 -18.77 -1.64
N ASN A 354 8.87 -19.74 -0.76
CA ASN A 354 9.08 -21.16 -1.04
C ASN A 354 7.93 -21.67 -1.95
N PRO A 355 8.21 -22.11 -3.20
CA PRO A 355 7.19 -22.57 -4.13
C PRO A 355 6.33 -23.73 -3.59
N GLU A 356 6.91 -24.63 -2.81
CA GLU A 356 6.19 -25.75 -2.20
C GLU A 356 5.20 -25.24 -1.14
N TRP A 357 5.63 -24.30 -0.32
CA TRP A 357 4.78 -23.68 0.69
C TRP A 357 3.61 -22.90 0.05
N VAL A 358 3.88 -22.13 -1.02
CA VAL A 358 2.84 -21.43 -1.79
C VAL A 358 1.84 -22.41 -2.35
N HIS A 359 2.31 -23.50 -2.98
CA HIS A 359 1.44 -24.53 -3.52
C HIS A 359 0.57 -25.19 -2.43
N GLN A 360 1.18 -25.59 -1.31
CA GLN A 360 0.43 -26.19 -0.20
C GLN A 360 -0.60 -25.25 0.39
N SER A 361 -0.28 -23.95 0.52
CA SER A 361 -1.22 -22.93 0.99
C SER A 361 -2.41 -22.81 0.05
N SER A 362 -2.17 -22.81 -1.27
CA SER A 362 -3.25 -22.77 -2.27
C SER A 362 -4.13 -24.01 -2.21
N VAL A 363 -3.56 -25.22 -2.03
CA VAL A 363 -4.33 -26.46 -1.86
C VAL A 363 -5.24 -26.38 -0.63
N HIS A 364 -4.76 -25.85 0.49
CA HIS A 364 -5.58 -25.66 1.68
C HIS A 364 -6.69 -24.61 1.46
N ALA A 365 -6.38 -23.52 0.79
CA ALA A 365 -7.34 -22.48 0.46
C ALA A 365 -8.44 -23.00 -0.47
N GLU A 366 -8.08 -23.72 -1.54
CA GLU A 366 -9.05 -24.33 -2.46
C GLU A 366 -9.95 -25.38 -1.76
N SER A 367 -9.44 -26.11 -0.76
CA SER A 367 -10.22 -27.11 -0.01
C SER A 367 -11.37 -26.51 0.81
N LEU A 368 -11.33 -25.21 1.11
CA LEU A 368 -12.43 -24.50 1.77
C LEU A 368 -13.59 -24.18 0.84
N MET A 369 -13.31 -24.07 -0.46
CA MET A 369 -14.19 -23.44 -1.43
C MET A 369 -15.30 -24.38 -1.90
N THR A 370 -16.48 -23.81 -2.16
CA THR A 370 -17.52 -24.54 -2.88
C THR A 370 -17.13 -24.77 -4.34
N PRO A 371 -17.72 -25.77 -5.04
CA PRO A 371 -17.46 -25.98 -6.47
C PRO A 371 -17.72 -24.72 -7.32
N ARG A 372 -18.72 -23.92 -6.95
CA ARG A 372 -19.03 -22.64 -7.62
C ARG A 372 -17.90 -21.64 -7.45
N ALA A 373 -17.42 -21.43 -6.24
CA ALA A 373 -16.35 -20.51 -5.94
C ALA A 373 -15.03 -20.96 -6.58
N LEU A 374 -14.74 -22.27 -6.53
CA LEU A 374 -13.54 -22.84 -7.15
C LEU A 374 -13.53 -22.63 -8.69
N ASN A 375 -14.69 -22.83 -9.34
CA ASN A 375 -14.81 -22.55 -10.78
C ASN A 375 -14.60 -21.06 -11.09
N ALA A 376 -15.12 -20.16 -10.25
CA ALA A 376 -14.89 -18.73 -10.40
C ALA A 376 -13.41 -18.37 -10.21
N ALA A 377 -12.73 -18.93 -9.21
CA ALA A 377 -11.31 -18.72 -8.97
C ALA A 377 -10.40 -19.25 -10.11
N ARG A 378 -10.87 -20.24 -10.86
CA ARG A 378 -10.14 -20.80 -12.02
C ARG A 378 -10.47 -20.10 -13.34
N SER A 379 -11.37 -19.11 -13.33
CA SER A 379 -11.67 -18.32 -14.53
C SER A 379 -10.49 -17.46 -14.95
N LEU A 380 -10.44 -17.14 -16.27
CA LEU A 380 -9.42 -16.22 -16.77
C LEU A 380 -9.64 -14.82 -16.22
N ARG A 381 -8.63 -14.27 -15.57
CA ARG A 381 -8.66 -12.92 -14.98
C ARG A 381 -8.44 -11.86 -16.05
N THR A 382 -9.51 -11.47 -16.73
CA THR A 382 -9.49 -10.37 -17.72
C THR A 382 -9.58 -8.99 -17.10
N PHE A 383 -9.79 -8.93 -15.78
CA PHE A 383 -9.96 -7.71 -15.00
C PHE A 383 -8.67 -7.20 -14.34
N ASP A 384 -7.57 -7.98 -14.37
CA ASP A 384 -6.30 -7.56 -13.78
C ASP A 384 -5.78 -6.27 -14.43
N ALA A 385 -5.16 -5.42 -13.62
CA ALA A 385 -4.46 -4.24 -14.11
C ALA A 385 -3.27 -4.67 -15.01
N PRO A 386 -2.93 -3.85 -16.01
CA PRO A 386 -1.75 -4.12 -16.83
C PRO A 386 -0.47 -4.01 -16.00
N VAL A 387 0.63 -4.58 -16.52
CA VAL A 387 1.94 -4.53 -15.89
C VAL A 387 2.34 -3.08 -15.58
N SER A 388 2.68 -2.85 -14.33
CA SER A 388 3.07 -1.56 -13.75
C SER A 388 4.59 -1.42 -13.66
N PRO A 389 5.13 -0.20 -13.68
CA PRO A 389 6.52 0.04 -13.33
C PRO A 389 6.81 -0.23 -11.84
N VAL A 390 5.79 -0.23 -10.99
CA VAL A 390 5.90 -0.65 -9.59
C VAL A 390 5.45 -2.10 -9.47
N PRO A 391 6.20 -2.99 -8.80
CA PRO A 391 5.79 -4.38 -8.62
C PRO A 391 4.41 -4.50 -7.95
N THR A 392 3.58 -5.41 -8.47
CA THR A 392 2.21 -5.63 -7.98
C THR A 392 2.15 -5.94 -6.48
N THR A 393 3.08 -6.76 -5.99
CA THR A 393 3.17 -7.10 -4.56
C THR A 393 3.49 -5.89 -3.70
N SER A 394 4.33 -4.98 -4.17
CA SER A 394 4.61 -3.69 -3.50
C SER A 394 3.37 -2.80 -3.47
N LEU A 395 2.62 -2.69 -4.58
CA LEU A 395 1.37 -1.92 -4.64
C LEU A 395 0.31 -2.47 -3.68
N LEU A 396 0.18 -3.80 -3.58
CA LEU A 396 -0.73 -4.44 -2.63
C LEU A 396 -0.29 -4.23 -1.18
N ALA A 397 1.01 -4.35 -0.88
CA ALA A 397 1.53 -4.07 0.46
C ALA A 397 1.27 -2.62 0.88
N GLN A 398 1.41 -1.66 -0.04
CA GLN A 398 1.04 -0.27 0.19
C GLN A 398 -0.47 -0.12 0.44
N ALA A 399 -1.31 -0.77 -0.37
CA ALA A 399 -2.76 -0.73 -0.24
C ALA A 399 -3.25 -1.31 1.11
N CYS A 400 -2.59 -2.35 1.63
CA CYS A 400 -2.92 -2.97 2.92
C CYS A 400 -2.75 -2.03 4.12
N ARG A 401 -1.95 -0.99 4.00
CA ARG A 401 -1.50 -0.17 5.14
C ARG A 401 -1.86 1.30 5.02
N SER A 402 -2.02 1.81 3.81
CA SER A 402 -2.09 3.25 3.54
C SER A 402 -3.28 3.94 4.21
N SER A 403 -4.48 3.33 4.21
CA SER A 403 -5.64 3.92 4.89
C SER A 403 -5.40 4.08 6.39
N ASP A 404 -4.91 3.03 7.05
CA ASP A 404 -4.61 3.07 8.49
C ASP A 404 -3.47 4.06 8.82
N LEU A 405 -2.42 4.12 7.98
CA LEU A 405 -1.36 5.13 8.11
C LEU A 405 -1.93 6.55 8.09
N LEU A 406 -2.83 6.84 7.15
CA LEU A 406 -3.46 8.15 7.06
C LEU A 406 -4.36 8.47 8.27
N HIS A 407 -5.07 7.50 8.81
CA HIS A 407 -5.82 7.67 10.06
C HIS A 407 -4.92 8.03 11.24
N HIS A 408 -3.66 7.57 11.20
CA HIS A 408 -2.61 7.96 12.15
C HIS A 408 -1.81 9.20 11.72
N SER A 409 -2.26 9.96 10.72
CA SER A 409 -1.55 11.12 10.17
C SER A 409 -0.11 10.80 9.74
N GLN A 410 0.13 9.59 9.22
CA GLN A 410 1.41 9.15 8.68
C GLN A 410 1.38 9.18 7.15
N TRP A 411 2.33 9.87 6.54
CA TRP A 411 2.53 9.84 5.10
C TRP A 411 3.52 8.74 4.71
N PRO A 412 3.11 7.71 3.94
CA PRO A 412 3.99 6.60 3.57
C PRO A 412 4.96 6.99 2.45
N VAL A 413 6.23 6.64 2.62
CA VAL A 413 7.27 6.77 1.60
C VAL A 413 7.99 5.44 1.42
N ASN A 414 7.96 4.89 0.21
CA ASN A 414 8.48 3.57 -0.13
C ASN A 414 9.57 3.67 -1.20
N PRO A 415 10.82 4.06 -0.88
CA PRO A 415 11.85 4.36 -1.88
C PRO A 415 12.23 3.16 -2.75
N LEU A 416 12.18 1.93 -2.19
CA LEU A 416 12.51 0.71 -2.94
C LEU A 416 11.43 0.33 -3.97
N SER A 417 10.24 0.95 -3.88
CA SER A 417 9.17 0.82 -4.87
C SER A 417 9.15 1.98 -5.88
N ASP A 418 10.11 2.92 -5.83
CA ASP A 418 10.18 4.00 -6.80
C ASP A 418 10.40 3.43 -8.23
N PRO A 419 9.53 3.72 -9.20
CA PRO A 419 9.60 3.11 -10.53
C PRO A 419 10.91 3.38 -11.27
N ARG A 420 11.62 4.47 -10.96
CA ARG A 420 12.93 4.78 -11.55
C ARG A 420 14.02 3.88 -10.96
N LEU A 421 13.97 3.64 -9.65
CA LEU A 421 14.87 2.70 -8.98
C LEU A 421 14.56 1.26 -9.43
N VAL A 422 13.28 0.89 -9.52
CA VAL A 422 12.85 -0.42 -10.02
C VAL A 422 13.37 -0.65 -11.45
N ALA A 423 13.13 0.31 -12.36
CA ALA A 423 13.60 0.22 -13.74
C ALA A 423 15.13 0.13 -13.84
N PHE A 424 15.86 0.87 -13.00
CA PHE A 424 17.31 0.76 -12.90
C PHE A 424 17.73 -0.64 -12.44
N CYS A 425 17.18 -1.14 -11.35
CA CYS A 425 17.52 -2.46 -10.80
C CYS A 425 17.20 -3.60 -11.78
N HIS A 426 16.12 -3.49 -12.57
CA HIS A 426 15.78 -4.49 -13.57
C HIS A 426 16.79 -4.56 -14.73
N ARG A 427 17.51 -3.48 -15.02
CA ARG A 427 18.57 -3.42 -16.04
C ARG A 427 19.92 -3.95 -15.55
N LEU A 428 20.10 -4.09 -14.23
CA LEU A 428 21.34 -4.65 -13.68
C LEU A 428 21.55 -6.10 -14.12
N PRO A 429 22.81 -6.53 -14.29
CA PRO A 429 23.15 -7.92 -14.54
C PRO A 429 22.51 -8.86 -13.52
N LYS A 430 22.05 -10.03 -13.97
CA LYS A 430 21.34 -11.00 -13.10
C LYS A 430 22.16 -11.39 -11.86
N ASP A 431 23.48 -11.52 -12.01
CA ASP A 431 24.37 -11.91 -10.90
C ASP A 431 24.46 -10.80 -9.84
N SER A 432 24.41 -9.52 -10.22
CA SER A 432 24.38 -8.38 -9.29
C SER A 432 23.08 -8.31 -8.48
N ARG A 433 21.98 -8.81 -9.02
CA ARG A 433 20.66 -8.86 -8.33
C ARG A 433 20.52 -10.07 -7.41
N ARG A 434 21.25 -11.16 -7.69
CA ARG A 434 21.10 -12.43 -7.00
C ARG A 434 21.55 -12.32 -5.54
N GLY A 435 20.75 -12.86 -4.64
CA GLY A 435 21.08 -12.93 -3.22
C GLY A 435 21.20 -11.58 -2.52
N ARG A 436 20.60 -10.52 -3.11
CA ARG A 436 20.67 -9.16 -2.56
C ARG A 436 22.11 -8.63 -2.39
N GLU A 437 23.04 -9.11 -3.22
CA GLU A 437 24.46 -8.82 -3.03
C GLU A 437 24.75 -7.31 -3.12
N VAL A 438 24.11 -6.56 -4.03
CA VAL A 438 24.26 -5.10 -4.13
C VAL A 438 23.80 -4.40 -2.85
N MET A 439 22.64 -4.79 -2.30
CA MET A 439 22.16 -4.24 -1.02
C MET A 439 23.12 -4.60 0.12
N ARG A 440 23.63 -5.83 0.14
CA ARG A 440 24.58 -6.29 1.15
C ARG A 440 25.86 -5.48 1.11
N GLN A 441 26.45 -5.27 -0.07
CA GLN A 441 27.66 -4.47 -0.24
C GLN A 441 27.41 -3.01 0.16
N TYR A 442 26.25 -2.44 -0.22
CA TYR A 442 25.85 -1.10 0.21
C TYR A 442 25.79 -1.00 1.75
N LEU A 443 25.14 -1.94 2.40
CA LEU A 443 25.03 -1.96 3.86
C LEU A 443 26.40 -2.20 4.54
N GLN A 444 27.23 -3.08 4.00
CA GLN A 444 28.57 -3.33 4.54
C GLN A 444 29.49 -2.11 4.49
N SER A 445 29.39 -1.31 3.42
CA SER A 445 30.19 -0.07 3.30
C SER A 445 29.81 1.00 4.34
N HIS A 446 28.59 0.95 4.89
CA HIS A 446 28.09 1.94 5.85
C HIS A 446 27.94 1.42 7.28
N LEU A 447 27.56 0.14 7.42
CA LEU A 447 27.28 -0.49 8.70
C LEU A 447 28.33 -1.51 9.15
N GLY A 448 29.35 -1.81 8.30
CA GLY A 448 30.32 -2.86 8.55
C GLY A 448 29.82 -4.25 8.17
N SER A 449 30.76 -5.20 8.02
CA SER A 449 30.51 -6.55 7.48
C SER A 449 29.78 -7.50 8.45
N ASP A 450 29.70 -7.16 9.71
CA ASP A 450 29.14 -7.99 10.79
C ASP A 450 27.62 -7.95 10.88
N VAL A 451 26.96 -6.85 10.42
CA VAL A 451 25.50 -6.67 10.57
C VAL A 451 24.71 -7.61 9.66
N PHE A 452 25.14 -7.75 8.40
CA PHE A 452 24.51 -8.60 7.41
C PHE A 452 25.50 -9.58 6.80
N ALA A 453 26.03 -10.49 7.63
CA ALA A 453 26.88 -11.57 7.16
C ALA A 453 26.10 -12.50 6.21
N ARG A 454 26.83 -13.22 5.32
CA ARG A 454 26.20 -14.24 4.48
C ARG A 454 25.56 -15.32 5.36
N GLY A 455 24.35 -15.73 4.99
CA GLY A 455 23.60 -16.75 5.73
C GLY A 455 22.76 -16.19 6.89
N TYR A 456 22.62 -14.85 7.03
CA TYR A 456 21.64 -14.33 7.98
C TYR A 456 20.23 -14.77 7.59
N VAL A 457 19.42 -15.10 8.57
CA VAL A 457 18.03 -15.52 8.37
C VAL A 457 17.11 -14.33 8.60
N LYS A 458 16.28 -14.03 7.60
CA LYS A 458 15.27 -12.96 7.68
C LYS A 458 14.18 -13.36 8.68
N GLU A 459 13.79 -12.44 9.55
CA GLU A 459 12.64 -12.58 10.42
C GLU A 459 11.35 -12.57 9.61
N THR A 460 10.36 -13.35 10.06
CA THR A 460 9.05 -13.40 9.43
C THR A 460 7.92 -13.35 10.47
N PHE A 461 6.87 -12.61 10.17
CA PHE A 461 5.63 -12.61 10.95
C PHE A 461 4.82 -13.91 10.81
N ALA A 462 5.17 -14.76 9.86
CA ALA A 462 4.48 -16.04 9.65
C ALA A 462 4.50 -16.93 10.91
N ASP A 463 5.54 -16.81 11.75
CA ASP A 463 5.67 -17.58 12.98
C ASP A 463 4.69 -17.14 14.09
N VAL A 464 4.08 -15.95 14.00
CA VAL A 464 3.19 -15.38 15.02
C VAL A 464 1.80 -16.00 14.95
N LEU A 465 1.27 -16.24 13.75
CA LEU A 465 -0.12 -16.64 13.55
C LEU A 465 -0.45 -18.08 14.01
N PRO A 466 0.36 -19.13 13.74
CA PRO A 466 -0.01 -20.50 14.11
C PRO A 466 -0.28 -20.69 15.60
N PRO A 467 0.57 -20.24 16.54
CA PRO A 467 0.29 -20.36 17.96
C PRO A 467 -0.89 -19.50 18.40
N LEU A 468 -1.06 -18.29 17.82
CA LEU A 468 -2.16 -17.40 18.14
C LEU A 468 -3.51 -17.98 17.71
N VAL A 469 -3.64 -18.50 16.49
CA VAL A 469 -4.84 -19.19 16.01
C VAL A 469 -5.16 -20.40 16.89
N SER A 470 -4.15 -21.19 17.26
CA SER A 470 -4.34 -22.34 18.15
C SER A 470 -4.88 -21.94 19.53
N GLN A 471 -4.39 -20.83 20.09
CA GLN A 471 -4.87 -20.30 21.38
C GLN A 471 -6.32 -19.86 21.30
N HIS A 472 -6.75 -19.26 20.20
CA HIS A 472 -8.09 -18.72 20.00
C HIS A 472 -9.07 -19.70 19.32
N ALA A 473 -8.66 -20.93 19.01
CA ALA A 473 -9.41 -21.88 18.20
C ALA A 473 -10.85 -22.14 18.69
N LYS A 474 -11.05 -22.28 20.01
CA LYS A 474 -12.40 -22.50 20.58
C LYS A 474 -13.33 -21.30 20.39
N SER A 475 -12.80 -20.09 20.49
CA SER A 475 -13.55 -18.86 20.23
C SER A 475 -13.89 -18.72 18.76
N LEU A 476 -12.90 -18.95 17.89
CA LEU A 476 -13.09 -18.92 16.44
C LEU A 476 -14.11 -19.95 15.97
N ALA A 477 -14.03 -21.19 16.45
CA ALA A 477 -15.02 -22.22 16.09
C ALA A 477 -16.46 -21.81 16.44
N ARG A 478 -16.68 -21.21 17.62
CA ARG A 478 -18.00 -20.68 18.01
C ARG A 478 -18.46 -19.52 17.12
N GLN A 479 -17.57 -18.61 16.79
CA GLN A 479 -17.91 -17.47 15.93
C GLN A 479 -18.21 -17.92 14.48
N LEU A 480 -17.59 -19.01 14.03
CA LEU A 480 -17.82 -19.60 12.71
C LEU A 480 -19.12 -20.42 12.65
N ASP A 481 -19.89 -20.51 13.76
CA ASP A 481 -21.26 -20.97 13.73
C ASP A 481 -22.15 -20.11 12.84
N GLU A 482 -21.85 -18.84 12.72
CA GLU A 482 -22.36 -17.91 11.73
C GLU A 482 -21.21 -17.56 10.77
N CYS A 483 -21.25 -18.03 9.53
CA CYS A 483 -20.20 -17.82 8.54
C CYS A 483 -20.77 -17.12 7.31
N ALA A 484 -20.52 -15.82 7.18
CA ALA A 484 -21.04 -15.00 6.08
C ALA A 484 -20.59 -15.50 4.71
N LEU A 485 -19.35 -15.95 4.57
CA LEU A 485 -18.86 -16.51 3.31
C LEU A 485 -19.53 -17.85 2.95
N ALA A 486 -19.95 -18.64 3.94
CA ALA A 486 -20.72 -19.85 3.68
C ALA A 486 -22.15 -19.51 3.26
N ASP A 487 -22.78 -18.51 3.87
CA ASP A 487 -24.12 -18.02 3.51
C ASP A 487 -24.13 -17.41 2.09
N LEU A 488 -23.02 -16.81 1.67
CA LEU A 488 -22.80 -16.36 0.29
C LEU A 488 -22.52 -17.52 -0.69
N GLY A 489 -22.39 -18.76 -0.20
CA GLY A 489 -22.10 -19.94 -1.01
C GLY A 489 -20.67 -19.97 -1.58
N LEU A 490 -19.72 -19.30 -0.91
CA LEU A 490 -18.31 -19.24 -1.34
C LEU A 490 -17.46 -20.33 -0.68
N VAL A 491 -17.73 -20.68 0.56
CA VAL A 491 -16.98 -21.71 1.30
C VAL A 491 -17.89 -22.78 1.88
N ASN A 492 -17.31 -23.95 2.16
CA ASN A 492 -17.95 -24.99 2.95
C ASN A 492 -17.57 -24.81 4.42
N ARG A 493 -18.56 -24.56 5.27
CA ARG A 493 -18.35 -24.30 6.70
C ARG A 493 -17.62 -25.44 7.42
N GLN A 494 -17.96 -26.70 7.12
CA GLN A 494 -17.29 -27.85 7.76
C GLN A 494 -15.81 -27.88 7.35
N ALA A 495 -15.49 -27.63 6.08
CA ALA A 495 -14.09 -27.56 5.61
C ALA A 495 -13.30 -26.44 6.30
N VAL A 496 -13.94 -25.31 6.63
CA VAL A 496 -13.31 -24.23 7.41
C VAL A 496 -12.96 -24.70 8.82
N LEU A 497 -13.88 -25.40 9.49
CA LEU A 497 -13.63 -25.95 10.82
C LEU A 497 -12.56 -27.05 10.80
N ASP A 498 -12.53 -27.88 9.78
CA ASP A 498 -11.52 -28.93 9.59
C ASP A 498 -10.12 -28.28 9.36
N LEU A 499 -10.05 -27.17 8.61
CA LEU A 499 -8.80 -26.42 8.43
C LEU A 499 -8.34 -25.78 9.76
N LEU A 500 -9.26 -25.21 10.55
CA LEU A 500 -8.93 -24.69 11.88
C LEU A 500 -8.34 -25.78 12.77
N LEU A 501 -8.94 -26.96 12.81
CA LEU A 501 -8.42 -28.11 13.56
C LEU A 501 -7.01 -28.50 13.07
N LYS A 502 -6.80 -28.52 11.76
CA LYS A 502 -5.49 -28.80 11.16
C LYS A 502 -4.43 -27.78 11.59
N VAL A 503 -4.79 -26.48 11.65
CA VAL A 503 -3.87 -25.44 12.18
C VAL A 503 -3.51 -25.72 13.63
N VAL A 504 -4.47 -26.10 14.47
CA VAL A 504 -4.26 -26.42 15.89
C VAL A 504 -3.32 -27.61 16.05
N GLU A 505 -3.54 -28.68 15.29
CA GLU A 505 -2.79 -29.93 15.38
C GLU A 505 -1.35 -29.79 14.87
N THR A 506 -1.19 -29.13 13.73
CA THR A 506 0.12 -29.08 13.04
C THR A 506 0.94 -27.86 13.34
N ARG A 507 0.28 -26.73 13.67
CA ARG A 507 0.89 -25.39 13.75
C ARG A 507 1.72 -25.04 12.50
N ALA A 508 1.37 -25.62 11.36
CA ALA A 508 2.08 -25.41 10.11
C ALA A 508 1.67 -24.07 9.47
N HIS A 509 2.60 -23.46 8.75
CA HIS A 509 2.37 -22.15 8.12
C HIS A 509 1.38 -22.21 6.96
N SER A 510 1.42 -23.27 6.12
CA SER A 510 0.56 -23.34 4.92
C SER A 510 -0.94 -23.39 5.24
N PRO A 511 -1.46 -24.23 6.17
CA PRO A 511 -2.87 -24.19 6.55
C PRO A 511 -3.21 -22.88 7.29
N THR A 512 -2.27 -22.33 8.08
CA THR A 512 -2.47 -21.04 8.78
C THR A 512 -2.62 -19.89 7.80
N SER A 513 -1.83 -19.82 6.74
CA SER A 513 -1.93 -18.77 5.71
C SER A 513 -3.29 -18.81 5.00
N ALA A 514 -3.76 -20.00 4.61
CA ALA A 514 -5.07 -20.17 4.02
C ALA A 514 -6.19 -19.76 4.98
N PHE A 515 -6.11 -20.15 6.26
CA PHE A 515 -7.07 -19.79 7.28
C PHE A 515 -7.08 -18.30 7.59
N ALA A 516 -5.92 -17.66 7.66
CA ALA A 516 -5.79 -16.22 7.89
C ALA A 516 -6.41 -15.40 6.74
N SER A 517 -6.17 -15.81 5.49
CA SER A 517 -6.81 -15.17 4.32
C SER A 517 -8.33 -15.32 4.37
N PHE A 518 -8.83 -16.50 4.72
CA PHE A 518 -10.26 -16.72 4.96
C PHE A 518 -10.80 -15.79 6.06
N LEU A 519 -10.14 -15.69 7.23
CA LEU A 519 -10.57 -14.83 8.33
C LEU A 519 -10.67 -13.35 7.90
N SER A 520 -9.69 -12.86 7.14
CA SER A 520 -9.71 -11.49 6.63
C SER A 520 -10.95 -11.23 5.76
N LEU A 521 -11.27 -12.17 4.87
CA LEU A 521 -12.41 -12.04 3.98
C LEU A 521 -13.75 -12.25 4.69
N GLU A 522 -13.81 -13.16 5.67
CA GLU A 522 -15.00 -13.38 6.52
C GLU A 522 -15.37 -12.15 7.33
N ARG A 523 -14.38 -11.47 7.93
CA ARG A 523 -14.59 -10.18 8.61
C ARG A 523 -15.18 -9.13 7.69
N PHE A 524 -14.58 -9.01 6.50
CA PHE A 524 -15.09 -8.08 5.50
C PHE A 524 -16.53 -8.42 5.09
N ALA A 525 -16.84 -9.70 4.87
CA ALA A 525 -18.17 -10.16 4.48
C ALA A 525 -19.22 -9.87 5.56
N ARG A 526 -18.90 -10.07 6.83
CA ARG A 526 -19.79 -9.76 7.96
C ARG A 526 -20.12 -8.27 8.03
N GLN A 527 -19.10 -7.42 7.86
CA GLN A 527 -19.32 -5.98 7.85
C GLN A 527 -20.16 -5.52 6.65
N ALA A 528 -19.94 -6.10 5.46
CA ALA A 528 -20.70 -5.74 4.27
C ALA A 528 -22.17 -6.20 4.36
N SER A 529 -22.49 -7.15 5.24
CA SER A 529 -23.84 -7.70 5.46
C SER A 529 -24.59 -7.02 6.62
N SER A 530 -23.88 -6.30 7.50
CA SER A 530 -24.44 -5.53 8.62
C SER A 530 -24.82 -4.10 8.18
#